data_0470328595347f8ad2cccdaf3d9cf28f
#
_entry.id   0470328595347f8ad2cccdaf3d9cf28f
#
_cell.length_a   1.000
_cell.length_b   1.000
_cell.length_c   1.000
_cell.angle_alpha   90.00
_cell.angle_beta   90.00
_cell.angle_gamma   90.00
#
_symmetry.space_group_name_H-M   'P 1'
#
loop_
_entity.id
_entity.type
_entity.pdbx_description
1 polymer ?
#
loop_
_entity_poly.entity_id
_entity_poly.type
_entity_poly.pdbx_seq_one_letter_code
_entity_poly.pdbx_strand_id
1 'polypeptide(L)'
;MALLELRGVTKHFGGLAAVRDIDLQAAKGEIVGLIGPNGSGKTTLFNMITGVFPLTRGAIHFKGERISGLKPYQICQRGIGRTFQVTKQFARLTVLENVLVGAIYGKKRETYDLHQIQKSSAALLERVGLGPKKNHTVANLTLEDKKRLELGKALSTQPEILLLDEVMAGLNSTEIKELIQLLKTIRGEGMTLIVVEHVMHAVMDLADRICVLHHGEKIADGPPAVIVKDKKVISSYLGEEFLLASG
;
A
#
# COMPACT_ATOMS: atom_id res chain seq x y z
N MET A 1 -0.33 0.67 -20.73
CA MET A 1 -1.37 1.54 -20.18
C MET A 1 -1.25 1.55 -18.67
N ALA A 2 -1.43 2.72 -18.02
CA ALA A 2 -1.44 2.81 -16.57
C ALA A 2 -2.66 2.07 -16.00
N LEU A 3 -2.44 1.28 -14.94
CA LEU A 3 -3.51 0.63 -14.17
C LEU A 3 -4.18 1.63 -13.23
N LEU A 4 -3.37 2.46 -12.55
CA LEU A 4 -3.81 3.58 -11.72
C LEU A 4 -3.19 4.86 -12.23
N GLU A 5 -3.97 5.94 -12.29
CA GLU A 5 -3.51 7.25 -12.74
C GLU A 5 -4.11 8.36 -11.88
N LEU A 6 -3.26 9.20 -11.35
CA LEU A 6 -3.58 10.42 -10.61
C LEU A 6 -3.23 11.61 -11.51
N ARG A 7 -4.14 12.56 -11.68
CA ARG A 7 -3.97 13.78 -12.50
C ARG A 7 -4.28 15.02 -11.67
N GLY A 8 -3.27 15.82 -11.38
CA GLY A 8 -3.37 17.08 -10.66
C GLY A 8 -4.03 16.94 -9.29
N VAL A 9 -3.79 15.81 -8.61
CA VAL A 9 -4.50 15.46 -7.37
C VAL A 9 -4.08 16.39 -6.25
N THR A 10 -5.07 17.09 -5.66
CA THR A 10 -4.86 18.09 -4.59
C THR A 10 -5.80 17.85 -3.43
N LYS A 11 -5.28 18.00 -2.19
CA LYS A 11 -6.07 17.94 -0.96
C LYS A 11 -5.72 19.08 -0.03
N HIS A 12 -6.73 19.88 0.31
CA HIS A 12 -6.65 20.88 1.36
C HIS A 12 -7.42 20.43 2.60
N PHE A 13 -6.88 20.75 3.78
CA PHE A 13 -7.54 20.70 5.07
C PHE A 13 -7.53 22.13 5.64
N GLY A 14 -8.67 22.85 5.51
CA GLY A 14 -8.67 24.29 5.78
C GLY A 14 -7.67 25.03 4.88
N GLY A 15 -6.77 25.78 5.48
CA GLY A 15 -5.70 26.52 4.76
C GLY A 15 -4.48 25.67 4.39
N LEU A 16 -4.34 24.42 4.92
CA LEU A 16 -3.18 23.58 4.68
C LEU A 16 -3.37 22.73 3.43
N ALA A 17 -2.47 22.86 2.45
CA ALA A 17 -2.36 21.95 1.31
C ALA A 17 -1.54 20.71 1.71
N ALA A 18 -2.21 19.64 2.12
CA ALA A 18 -1.56 18.39 2.50
C ALA A 18 -1.03 17.58 1.31
N VAL A 19 -1.65 17.75 0.13
CA VAL A 19 -1.22 17.22 -1.16
C VAL A 19 -1.52 18.28 -2.21
N ARG A 20 -0.55 18.56 -3.10
CA ARG A 20 -0.62 19.63 -4.08
C ARG A 20 -0.21 19.14 -5.45
N ASP A 21 -1.12 19.16 -6.40
CA ASP A 21 -0.92 18.93 -7.85
C ASP A 21 -0.10 17.68 -8.16
N ILE A 22 -0.47 16.55 -7.57
CA ILE A 22 0.26 15.28 -7.74
C ILE A 22 -0.23 14.56 -9.00
N ASP A 23 0.71 14.32 -9.92
CA ASP A 23 0.61 13.38 -11.02
C ASP A 23 1.40 12.13 -10.68
N LEU A 24 0.74 10.96 -10.67
CA LEU A 24 1.33 9.65 -10.43
C LEU A 24 0.65 8.61 -11.30
N GLN A 25 1.43 7.70 -11.86
CA GLN A 25 0.90 6.54 -12.59
C GLN A 25 1.50 5.27 -12.00
N ALA A 26 0.76 4.17 -12.05
CA ALA A 26 1.28 2.84 -11.79
C ALA A 26 0.88 1.93 -12.94
N ALA A 27 1.86 1.30 -13.57
CA ALA A 27 1.64 0.31 -14.61
C ALA A 27 1.22 -1.03 -14.01
N LYS A 28 0.56 -1.89 -14.80
CA LYS A 28 0.22 -3.25 -14.35
C LYS A 28 1.49 -4.06 -14.06
N GLY A 29 1.55 -4.68 -12.87
CA GLY A 29 2.69 -5.47 -12.42
C GLY A 29 3.91 -4.65 -11.97
N GLU A 30 3.78 -3.32 -11.88
CA GLU A 30 4.83 -2.43 -11.36
C GLU A 30 4.78 -2.35 -9.84
N ILE A 31 5.95 -2.22 -9.21
CA ILE A 31 6.09 -1.84 -7.80
C ILE A 31 6.57 -0.39 -7.73
N VAL A 32 5.70 0.49 -7.25
CA VAL A 32 6.02 1.91 -7.03
C VAL A 32 6.28 2.14 -5.54
N GLY A 33 7.49 2.54 -5.18
CA GLY A 33 7.81 3.06 -3.86
C GLY A 33 7.31 4.50 -3.72
N LEU A 34 6.58 4.82 -2.66
CA LEU A 34 6.16 6.18 -2.33
C LEU A 34 6.84 6.59 -1.03
N ILE A 35 7.86 7.42 -1.11
CA ILE A 35 8.69 7.82 0.02
C ILE A 35 8.62 9.31 0.29
N GLY A 36 9.15 9.76 1.41
CA GLY A 36 9.21 11.15 1.83
C GLY A 36 9.20 11.27 3.36
N PRO A 37 9.59 12.42 3.93
CA PRO A 37 9.57 12.68 5.36
C PRO A 37 8.18 12.52 5.97
N ASN A 38 8.10 12.52 7.30
CA ASN A 38 6.82 12.55 8.00
C ASN A 38 6.07 13.84 7.64
N GLY A 39 4.75 13.74 7.43
CA GLY A 39 3.94 14.88 7.00
C GLY A 39 4.05 15.26 5.51
N SER A 40 4.79 14.52 4.69
CA SER A 40 4.93 14.82 3.26
C SER A 40 3.68 14.54 2.40
N GLY A 41 2.62 13.95 2.97
CA GLY A 41 1.35 13.71 2.28
C GLY A 41 1.08 12.27 1.84
N LYS A 42 1.98 11.31 2.07
CA LYS A 42 1.85 9.89 1.64
C LYS A 42 0.54 9.24 2.07
N THR A 43 0.26 9.25 3.36
CA THR A 43 -0.97 8.67 3.93
C THR A 43 -2.21 9.42 3.44
N THR A 44 -2.13 10.74 3.24
CA THR A 44 -3.21 11.53 2.66
C THR A 44 -3.48 11.10 1.22
N LEU A 45 -2.43 10.87 0.42
CA LEU A 45 -2.55 10.38 -0.95
C LEU A 45 -3.21 8.99 -0.98
N PHE A 46 -2.80 8.06 -0.12
CA PHE A 46 -3.45 6.75 0.02
C PHE A 46 -4.93 6.88 0.41
N ASN A 47 -5.25 7.78 1.34
CA ASN A 47 -6.64 8.02 1.76
C ASN A 47 -7.49 8.58 0.61
N MET A 48 -6.92 9.39 -0.29
CA MET A 48 -7.62 9.86 -1.49
C MET A 48 -7.80 8.76 -2.52
N ILE A 49 -6.78 7.94 -2.80
CA ILE A 49 -6.88 6.80 -3.74
C ILE A 49 -7.96 5.82 -3.28
N THR A 50 -8.06 5.58 -1.98
CA THR A 50 -9.02 4.63 -1.39
C THR A 50 -10.39 5.25 -1.04
N GLY A 51 -10.63 6.53 -1.40
CA GLY A 51 -11.91 7.20 -1.19
C GLY A 51 -12.25 7.55 0.27
N VAL A 52 -11.29 7.42 1.18
CA VAL A 52 -11.44 7.84 2.59
C VAL A 52 -11.51 9.37 2.67
N PHE A 53 -10.70 10.07 1.86
CA PHE A 53 -10.76 11.53 1.73
C PHE A 53 -11.20 11.93 0.32
N PRO A 54 -12.18 12.84 0.19
CA PRO A 54 -12.48 13.42 -1.10
C PRO A 54 -11.34 14.33 -1.58
N LEU A 55 -11.15 14.41 -2.89
CA LEU A 55 -10.21 15.35 -3.51
C LEU A 55 -10.73 16.79 -3.35
N THR A 56 -9.81 17.75 -3.25
CA THR A 56 -10.15 19.18 -3.46
C THR A 56 -10.12 19.52 -4.95
N ARG A 57 -9.12 18.98 -5.70
CA ARG A 57 -8.98 19.12 -7.16
C ARG A 57 -8.37 17.86 -7.77
N GLY A 58 -8.42 17.78 -9.09
CA GLY A 58 -7.83 16.70 -9.86
C GLY A 58 -8.76 15.50 -10.07
N ALA A 59 -8.19 14.41 -10.54
CA ALA A 59 -8.93 13.18 -10.78
C ALA A 59 -8.04 11.95 -10.53
N ILE A 60 -8.65 10.86 -10.11
CA ILE A 60 -8.01 9.55 -10.00
C ILE A 60 -8.77 8.60 -10.91
N HIS A 61 -8.03 7.86 -11.75
CA HIS A 61 -8.56 6.86 -12.66
C HIS A 61 -7.93 5.50 -12.35
N PHE A 62 -8.75 4.48 -12.40
CA PHE A 62 -8.34 3.09 -12.29
C PHE A 62 -8.87 2.32 -13.50
N LYS A 63 -8.00 1.68 -14.26
CA LYS A 63 -8.32 0.99 -15.52
C LYS A 63 -9.03 1.92 -16.54
N GLY A 64 -8.65 3.19 -16.55
CA GLY A 64 -9.25 4.23 -17.39
C GLY A 64 -10.55 4.84 -16.85
N GLU A 65 -11.19 4.21 -15.86
CA GLU A 65 -12.42 4.72 -15.24
C GLU A 65 -12.12 5.68 -14.08
N ARG A 66 -12.86 6.77 -14.01
CA ARG A 66 -12.75 7.71 -12.89
C ARG A 66 -13.29 7.08 -11.60
N ILE A 67 -12.47 7.06 -10.56
CA ILE A 67 -12.82 6.53 -9.23
C ILE A 67 -12.93 7.62 -8.16
N SER A 68 -12.49 8.85 -8.44
CA SER A 68 -12.63 9.98 -7.52
C SER A 68 -14.08 10.22 -7.17
N GLY A 69 -14.39 10.34 -5.86
CA GLY A 69 -15.74 10.52 -5.34
C GLY A 69 -16.50 9.23 -5.03
N LEU A 70 -15.94 8.07 -5.36
CA LEU A 70 -16.50 6.79 -4.95
C LEU A 70 -16.22 6.53 -3.46
N LYS A 71 -17.11 5.74 -2.83
CA LYS A 71 -16.94 5.29 -1.45
C LYS A 71 -15.87 4.19 -1.35
N PRO A 72 -15.19 4.01 -0.19
CA PRO A 72 -14.11 3.02 -0.03
C PRO A 72 -14.50 1.60 -0.46
N TYR A 73 -15.70 1.13 -0.11
CA TYR A 73 -16.13 -0.22 -0.50
C TYR A 73 -16.30 -0.37 -2.02
N GLN A 74 -16.73 0.69 -2.74
CA GLN A 74 -16.85 0.68 -4.19
C GLN A 74 -15.48 0.61 -4.87
N ILE A 75 -14.48 1.28 -4.28
CA ILE A 75 -13.08 1.25 -4.76
C ILE A 75 -12.47 -0.13 -4.51
N CYS A 76 -12.70 -0.72 -3.32
CA CYS A 76 -12.29 -2.08 -3.00
C CYS A 76 -12.88 -3.09 -4.00
N GLN A 77 -14.18 -2.99 -4.29
CA GLN A 77 -14.87 -3.87 -5.24
C GLN A 77 -14.36 -3.75 -6.68
N ARG A 78 -13.74 -2.62 -7.04
CA ARG A 78 -13.09 -2.43 -8.34
C ARG A 78 -11.71 -3.05 -8.46
N GLY A 79 -11.15 -3.50 -7.33
CA GLY A 79 -9.87 -4.19 -7.31
C GLY A 79 -8.71 -3.36 -6.73
N ILE A 80 -9.00 -2.36 -5.89
CA ILE A 80 -7.96 -1.64 -5.13
C ILE A 80 -8.00 -2.13 -3.68
N GLY A 81 -6.97 -2.88 -3.27
CA GLY A 81 -6.77 -3.31 -1.88
C GLY A 81 -5.83 -2.37 -1.13
N ARG A 82 -5.93 -2.37 0.21
CA ARG A 82 -5.04 -1.60 1.08
C ARG A 82 -4.79 -2.32 2.39
N THR A 83 -3.54 -2.27 2.88
CA THR A 83 -3.21 -2.51 4.29
C THR A 83 -3.30 -1.20 5.08
N PHE A 84 -3.37 -1.29 6.40
CA PHE A 84 -3.44 -0.11 7.26
C PHE A 84 -2.25 -0.08 8.21
N GLN A 85 -1.67 1.09 8.43
CA GLN A 85 -0.54 1.31 9.36
C GLN A 85 -0.85 0.79 10.77
N VAL A 86 -2.05 1.10 11.28
CA VAL A 86 -2.56 0.49 12.51
C VAL A 86 -3.42 -0.70 12.13
N THR A 87 -2.96 -1.89 12.50
CA THR A 87 -3.63 -3.15 12.17
C THR A 87 -5.06 -3.17 12.73
N LYS A 88 -6.06 -3.13 11.82
CA LYS A 88 -7.49 -3.18 12.15
C LYS A 88 -7.99 -4.63 12.08
N GLN A 89 -7.47 -5.46 12.97
CA GLN A 89 -7.84 -6.86 13.02
C GLN A 89 -9.04 -7.05 13.95
N PHE A 90 -9.87 -8.04 13.63
CA PHE A 90 -10.94 -8.49 14.51
C PHE A 90 -10.34 -9.42 15.58
N ALA A 91 -9.90 -8.85 16.70
CA ALA A 91 -9.10 -9.52 17.72
C ALA A 91 -9.76 -10.79 18.31
N ARG A 92 -11.10 -10.85 18.32
CA ARG A 92 -11.87 -11.99 18.83
C ARG A 92 -12.10 -13.09 17.79
N LEU A 93 -11.85 -12.82 16.52
CA LEU A 93 -11.96 -13.78 15.44
C LEU A 93 -10.65 -14.54 15.26
N THR A 94 -10.72 -15.72 14.67
CA THR A 94 -9.56 -16.48 14.23
C THR A 94 -8.88 -15.80 13.04
N VAL A 95 -7.66 -16.23 12.73
CA VAL A 95 -6.90 -15.81 11.55
C VAL A 95 -7.70 -16.07 10.27
N LEU A 96 -8.31 -17.25 10.15
CA LEU A 96 -9.15 -17.62 9.00
C LEU A 96 -10.39 -16.72 8.89
N GLU A 97 -11.11 -16.51 9.98
CA GLU A 97 -12.31 -15.64 9.99
C GLU A 97 -11.98 -14.20 9.59
N ASN A 98 -10.81 -13.67 10.01
CA ASN A 98 -10.35 -12.36 9.59
C ASN A 98 -10.18 -12.26 8.06
N VAL A 99 -9.60 -13.27 7.42
CA VAL A 99 -9.42 -13.32 5.96
C VAL A 99 -10.76 -13.53 5.25
N LEU A 100 -11.65 -14.34 5.81
CA LEU A 100 -13.00 -14.58 5.27
C LEU A 100 -13.81 -13.28 5.14
N VAL A 101 -13.69 -12.34 6.09
CA VAL A 101 -14.35 -11.02 5.98
C VAL A 101 -13.95 -10.31 4.67
N GLY A 102 -12.64 -10.25 4.35
CA GLY A 102 -12.18 -9.65 3.12
C GLY A 102 -12.65 -10.41 1.86
N ALA A 103 -12.67 -11.75 1.93
CA ALA A 103 -13.11 -12.59 0.83
C ALA A 103 -14.61 -12.47 0.53
N ILE A 104 -15.44 -12.21 1.54
CA ILE A 104 -16.89 -12.06 1.40
C ILE A 104 -17.25 -10.66 0.89
N TYR A 105 -16.65 -9.60 1.46
CA TYR A 105 -17.03 -8.22 1.18
C TYR A 105 -16.14 -7.50 0.15
N GLY A 106 -15.10 -8.15 -0.36
CA GLY A 106 -14.18 -7.60 -1.36
C GLY A 106 -14.80 -7.48 -2.75
N LYS A 107 -14.23 -8.15 -3.75
CA LYS A 107 -14.72 -8.12 -5.12
C LYS A 107 -16.15 -8.65 -5.21
N LYS A 108 -17.04 -7.92 -5.90
CA LYS A 108 -18.43 -8.34 -6.12
C LYS A 108 -18.46 -9.68 -6.85
N ARG A 109 -19.22 -10.62 -6.31
CA ARG A 109 -19.43 -11.97 -6.87
C ARG A 109 -20.88 -12.15 -7.26
N GLU A 110 -21.15 -12.90 -8.31
CA GLU A 110 -22.49 -13.25 -8.75
C GLU A 110 -23.13 -14.31 -7.83
N THR A 111 -22.29 -15.24 -7.33
CA THR A 111 -22.69 -16.30 -6.40
C THR A 111 -21.72 -16.41 -5.24
N TYR A 112 -22.23 -16.78 -4.06
CA TYR A 112 -21.45 -17.01 -2.84
C TYR A 112 -21.44 -18.50 -2.50
N ASP A 113 -20.38 -19.19 -2.91
CA ASP A 113 -20.06 -20.54 -2.41
C ASP A 113 -19.15 -20.40 -1.19
N LEU A 114 -19.71 -20.55 0.01
CA LEU A 114 -18.98 -20.43 1.27
C LEU A 114 -17.86 -21.47 1.40
N HIS A 115 -18.07 -22.69 0.90
CA HIS A 115 -17.06 -23.74 0.93
C HIS A 115 -15.85 -23.37 0.06
N GLN A 116 -16.10 -22.86 -1.15
CA GLN A 116 -15.03 -22.40 -2.04
C GLN A 116 -14.31 -21.17 -1.48
N ILE A 117 -15.03 -20.24 -0.87
CA ILE A 117 -14.45 -19.06 -0.21
C ILE A 117 -13.54 -19.50 0.95
N GLN A 118 -14.00 -20.44 1.79
CA GLN A 118 -13.21 -20.96 2.90
C GLN A 118 -11.95 -21.69 2.42
N LYS A 119 -12.05 -22.51 1.39
CA LYS A 119 -10.91 -23.21 0.77
C LYS A 119 -9.88 -22.24 0.21
N SER A 120 -10.32 -21.24 -0.56
CA SER A 120 -9.41 -20.22 -1.13
C SER A 120 -8.77 -19.33 -0.05
N SER A 121 -9.51 -19.01 1.02
CA SER A 121 -8.96 -18.26 2.16
C SER A 121 -7.92 -19.07 2.93
N ALA A 122 -8.13 -20.37 3.13
CA ALA A 122 -7.14 -21.24 3.74
C ALA A 122 -5.85 -21.34 2.88
N ALA A 123 -5.99 -21.51 1.56
CA ALA A 123 -4.85 -21.50 0.63
C ALA A 123 -4.10 -20.16 0.65
N LEU A 124 -4.82 -19.03 0.77
CA LEU A 124 -4.20 -17.72 0.91
C LEU A 124 -3.40 -17.61 2.21
N LEU A 125 -3.89 -18.17 3.31
CA LEU A 125 -3.16 -18.20 4.58
C LEU A 125 -1.88 -19.02 4.51
N GLU A 126 -1.88 -20.15 3.80
CA GLU A 126 -0.63 -20.91 3.54
C GLU A 126 0.37 -20.03 2.78
N ARG A 127 -0.09 -19.30 1.76
CA ARG A 127 0.73 -18.43 0.92
C ARG A 127 1.37 -17.26 1.70
N VAL A 128 0.68 -16.68 2.67
CA VAL A 128 1.23 -15.60 3.51
C VAL A 128 1.95 -16.13 4.77
N GLY A 129 2.13 -17.47 4.91
CA GLY A 129 2.85 -18.10 6.01
C GLY A 129 2.04 -18.24 7.32
N LEU A 130 0.71 -18.11 7.24
CA LEU A 130 -0.17 -18.22 8.41
C LEU A 130 -1.02 -19.51 8.44
N GLY A 131 -0.80 -20.45 7.54
CA GLY A 131 -1.54 -21.71 7.46
C GLY A 131 -1.62 -22.46 8.78
N PRO A 132 -0.49 -22.75 9.47
CA PRO A 132 -0.49 -23.42 10.77
C PRO A 132 -1.26 -22.69 11.87
N LYS A 133 -1.41 -21.37 11.73
CA LYS A 133 -2.07 -20.48 12.72
C LYS A 133 -3.51 -20.13 12.37
N LYS A 134 -4.10 -20.71 11.31
CA LYS A 134 -5.43 -20.33 10.77
C LYS A 134 -6.56 -20.38 11.81
N ASN A 135 -6.45 -21.28 12.79
CA ASN A 135 -7.46 -21.43 13.86
C ASN A 135 -7.10 -20.66 15.15
N HIS A 136 -5.94 -19.98 15.21
CA HIS A 136 -5.55 -19.16 16.35
C HIS A 136 -6.35 -17.86 16.37
N THR A 137 -6.66 -17.36 17.56
CA THR A 137 -7.21 -16.01 17.73
C THR A 137 -6.09 -14.97 17.46
N VAL A 138 -6.47 -13.86 16.89
CA VAL A 138 -5.52 -12.78 16.52
C VAL A 138 -4.79 -12.19 17.74
N ALA A 139 -5.41 -12.24 18.92
CA ALA A 139 -4.78 -11.79 20.16
C ALA A 139 -3.43 -12.48 20.46
N ASN A 140 -3.29 -13.73 20.03
CA ASN A 140 -2.11 -14.57 20.31
C ASN A 140 -1.03 -14.51 19.19
N LEU A 141 -1.19 -13.62 18.22
CA LEU A 141 -0.25 -13.47 17.12
C LEU A 141 0.90 -12.54 17.47
N THR A 142 2.09 -12.84 16.94
CA THR A 142 3.26 -11.94 16.95
C THR A 142 2.99 -10.70 16.09
N LEU A 143 3.87 -9.71 16.15
CA LEU A 143 3.78 -8.52 15.29
C LEU A 143 3.89 -8.90 13.81
N GLU A 144 4.85 -9.75 13.46
CA GLU A 144 5.04 -10.27 12.11
C GLU A 144 3.77 -10.98 11.61
N ASP A 145 3.22 -11.91 12.40
CA ASP A 145 1.97 -12.60 12.05
C ASP A 145 0.82 -11.62 11.79
N LYS A 146 0.72 -10.58 12.61
CA LYS A 146 -0.30 -9.54 12.42
C LYS A 146 -0.10 -8.75 11.13
N LYS A 147 1.14 -8.45 10.74
CA LYS A 147 1.47 -7.83 9.44
C LYS A 147 1.14 -8.75 8.27
N ARG A 148 1.50 -10.04 8.37
CA ARG A 148 1.14 -11.07 7.38
C ARG A 148 -0.40 -11.25 7.27
N LEU A 149 -1.13 -11.17 8.39
CA LEU A 149 -2.58 -11.24 8.40
C LEU A 149 -3.22 -10.01 7.72
N GLU A 150 -2.72 -8.81 7.95
CA GLU A 150 -3.19 -7.60 7.24
C GLU A 150 -2.99 -7.72 5.72
N LEU A 151 -1.83 -8.24 5.31
CA LEU A 151 -1.57 -8.54 3.90
C LEU A 151 -2.57 -9.59 3.37
N GLY A 152 -2.79 -10.68 4.11
CA GLY A 152 -3.76 -11.73 3.76
C GLY A 152 -5.19 -11.19 3.65
N LYS A 153 -5.63 -10.33 4.57
CA LYS A 153 -6.94 -9.65 4.51
C LYS A 153 -7.07 -8.77 3.27
N ALA A 154 -6.04 -7.98 2.96
CA ALA A 154 -6.07 -7.14 1.77
C ALA A 154 -6.09 -7.99 0.48
N LEU A 155 -5.29 -9.05 0.40
CA LEU A 155 -5.27 -9.98 -0.74
C LEU A 155 -6.59 -10.76 -0.90
N SER A 156 -7.29 -11.09 0.19
CA SER A 156 -8.55 -11.83 0.14
C SER A 156 -9.67 -11.06 -0.58
N THR A 157 -9.55 -9.73 -0.67
CA THR A 157 -10.46 -8.90 -1.48
C THR A 157 -10.26 -9.08 -2.99
N GLN A 158 -9.26 -9.87 -3.42
CA GLN A 158 -8.88 -10.11 -4.81
C GLN A 158 -8.54 -8.81 -5.58
N PRO A 159 -7.61 -8.01 -5.08
CA PRO A 159 -7.24 -6.75 -5.71
C PRO A 159 -6.41 -6.98 -6.98
N GLU A 160 -6.37 -5.99 -7.87
CA GLU A 160 -5.44 -5.89 -9.00
C GLU A 160 -4.28 -4.95 -8.68
N ILE A 161 -4.50 -4.03 -7.73
CA ILE A 161 -3.47 -3.18 -7.14
C ILE A 161 -3.60 -3.19 -5.61
N LEU A 162 -2.46 -3.27 -4.93
CA LEU A 162 -2.39 -3.29 -3.48
C LEU A 162 -1.57 -2.10 -2.97
N LEU A 163 -2.18 -1.31 -2.10
CA LEU A 163 -1.53 -0.19 -1.40
C LEU A 163 -1.03 -0.68 -0.04
N LEU A 164 0.28 -0.68 0.15
CA LEU A 164 0.96 -1.15 1.36
C LEU A 164 1.44 0.05 2.18
N ASP A 165 0.93 0.20 3.40
CA ASP A 165 1.20 1.33 4.28
C ASP A 165 2.01 0.87 5.49
N GLU A 166 3.32 1.08 5.46
CA GLU A 166 4.29 0.77 6.51
C GLU A 166 4.19 -0.68 7.05
N VAL A 167 4.10 -1.65 6.11
CA VAL A 167 3.95 -3.07 6.47
C VAL A 167 5.20 -3.67 7.10
N MET A 168 6.37 -3.04 6.93
CA MET A 168 7.66 -3.48 7.47
C MET A 168 8.00 -2.83 8.82
N ALA A 169 7.20 -1.85 9.26
CA ALA A 169 7.47 -1.15 10.52
C ALA A 169 7.44 -2.10 11.73
N GLY A 170 8.52 -2.07 12.53
CA GLY A 170 8.68 -2.88 13.73
C GLY A 170 9.15 -4.31 13.50
N LEU A 171 9.41 -4.72 12.25
CA LEU A 171 9.99 -6.01 11.91
C LEU A 171 11.53 -5.98 12.00
N ASN A 172 12.14 -7.10 12.34
CA ASN A 172 13.59 -7.26 12.29
C ASN A 172 14.09 -7.50 10.85
N SER A 173 15.41 -7.49 10.64
CA SER A 173 16.03 -7.60 9.30
C SER A 173 15.71 -8.91 8.58
N THR A 174 15.53 -10.01 9.30
CA THR A 174 15.15 -11.32 8.70
C THR A 174 13.70 -11.30 8.26
N GLU A 175 12.79 -10.85 9.11
CA GLU A 175 11.36 -10.71 8.83
C GLU A 175 11.11 -9.77 7.64
N ILE A 176 11.88 -8.66 7.54
CA ILE A 176 11.82 -7.73 6.39
C ILE A 176 12.22 -8.44 5.10
N LYS A 177 13.32 -9.22 5.10
CA LYS A 177 13.75 -9.95 3.90
C LYS A 177 12.71 -10.98 3.46
N GLU A 178 12.10 -11.71 4.39
CA GLU A 178 11.04 -12.67 4.08
C GLU A 178 9.80 -11.97 3.49
N LEU A 179 9.40 -10.84 4.08
CA LEU A 179 8.26 -10.06 3.57
C LEU A 179 8.55 -9.50 2.17
N ILE A 180 9.77 -9.02 1.90
CA ILE A 180 10.19 -8.58 0.56
C ILE A 180 10.05 -9.74 -0.45
N GLN A 181 10.52 -10.95 -0.11
CA GLN A 181 10.39 -12.10 -1.00
C GLN A 181 8.92 -12.47 -1.25
N LEU A 182 8.08 -12.41 -0.22
CA LEU A 182 6.64 -12.61 -0.37
C LEU A 182 6.03 -11.57 -1.32
N LEU A 183 6.36 -10.29 -1.17
CA LEU A 183 5.85 -9.22 -2.04
C LEU A 183 6.35 -9.36 -3.49
N LYS A 184 7.61 -9.77 -3.69
CA LYS A 184 8.15 -10.08 -5.03
C LYS A 184 7.41 -11.26 -5.67
N THR A 185 7.07 -12.30 -4.90
CA THR A 185 6.26 -13.44 -5.37
C THR A 185 4.86 -12.97 -5.79
N ILE A 186 4.19 -12.18 -4.94
CA ILE A 186 2.86 -11.61 -5.21
C ILE A 186 2.89 -10.74 -6.49
N ARG A 187 3.95 -9.93 -6.66
CA ARG A 187 4.14 -9.14 -7.89
C ARG A 187 4.34 -10.04 -9.12
N GLY A 188 5.13 -11.11 -8.99
CA GLY A 188 5.37 -12.10 -10.06
C GLY A 188 4.09 -12.76 -10.59
N GLU A 189 3.03 -12.81 -9.79
CA GLU A 189 1.69 -13.28 -10.18
C GLU A 189 0.84 -12.20 -10.89
N GLY A 190 1.42 -11.04 -11.18
CA GLY A 190 0.78 -9.93 -11.91
C GLY A 190 0.16 -8.85 -11.03
N MET A 191 0.37 -8.89 -9.71
CA MET A 191 -0.10 -7.85 -8.79
C MET A 191 0.70 -6.56 -8.97
N THR A 192 0.00 -5.42 -8.97
CA THR A 192 0.61 -4.09 -8.91
C THR A 192 0.69 -3.65 -7.46
N LEU A 193 1.81 -3.06 -7.04
CA LEU A 193 2.01 -2.61 -5.66
C LEU A 193 2.35 -1.12 -5.62
N ILE A 194 1.77 -0.39 -4.67
CA ILE A 194 2.29 0.92 -4.23
C ILE A 194 2.67 0.77 -2.76
N VAL A 195 3.92 1.04 -2.43
CA VAL A 195 4.50 0.74 -1.12
C VAL A 195 4.95 2.04 -0.46
N VAL A 196 4.31 2.41 0.64
CA VAL A 196 4.78 3.47 1.55
C VAL A 196 5.62 2.83 2.63
N GLU A 197 6.89 3.19 2.70
CA GLU A 197 7.82 2.67 3.71
C GLU A 197 8.85 3.72 4.13
N HIS A 198 9.37 3.53 5.36
CA HIS A 198 10.48 4.31 5.92
C HIS A 198 11.80 3.52 5.93
N VAL A 199 11.74 2.22 5.69
CA VAL A 199 12.91 1.34 5.63
C VAL A 199 13.51 1.44 4.23
N MET A 200 14.42 2.42 4.02
CA MET A 200 14.94 2.79 2.69
C MET A 200 15.54 1.61 1.93
N HIS A 201 16.37 0.77 2.59
CA HIS A 201 16.97 -0.39 1.91
C HIS A 201 15.92 -1.37 1.38
N ALA A 202 14.79 -1.52 2.07
CA ALA A 202 13.70 -2.40 1.65
C ALA A 202 12.98 -1.83 0.42
N VAL A 203 12.73 -0.51 0.38
CA VAL A 203 12.12 0.14 -0.79
C VAL A 203 13.05 0.04 -1.99
N MET A 204 14.36 0.25 -1.79
CA MET A 204 15.38 0.18 -2.85
C MET A 204 15.50 -1.23 -3.46
N ASP A 205 15.32 -2.29 -2.63
CA ASP A 205 15.36 -3.69 -3.10
C ASP A 205 14.04 -4.12 -3.77
N LEU A 206 12.92 -3.51 -3.39
CA LEU A 206 11.59 -3.94 -3.80
C LEU A 206 11.04 -3.17 -5.01
N ALA A 207 11.25 -1.85 -5.08
CA ALA A 207 10.57 -0.97 -6.03
C ALA A 207 11.25 -0.96 -7.41
N ASP A 208 10.44 -1.02 -8.46
CA ASP A 208 10.88 -0.76 -9.83
C ASP A 208 11.12 0.75 -10.05
N ARG A 209 10.32 1.59 -9.39
CA ARG A 209 10.35 3.06 -9.45
C ARG A 209 9.96 3.65 -8.10
N ILE A 210 10.56 4.79 -7.78
CA ILE A 210 10.31 5.54 -6.53
C ILE A 210 9.78 6.92 -6.86
N CYS A 211 8.64 7.27 -6.27
CA CYS A 211 8.07 8.61 -6.22
C CYS A 211 8.36 9.24 -4.86
N VAL A 212 8.93 10.43 -4.83
CA VAL A 212 9.30 11.13 -3.60
C VAL A 212 8.37 12.30 -3.36
N LEU A 213 7.73 12.33 -2.19
CA LEU A 213 6.90 13.44 -1.75
C LEU A 213 7.61 14.28 -0.69
N HIS A 214 7.49 15.60 -0.80
CA HIS A 214 7.97 16.57 0.19
C HIS A 214 6.99 17.73 0.27
N HIS A 215 6.53 18.09 1.47
CA HIS A 215 5.53 19.15 1.72
C HIS A 215 4.30 19.11 0.79
N GLY A 216 3.80 17.90 0.51
CA GLY A 216 2.63 17.68 -0.32
C GLY A 216 2.89 17.71 -1.83
N GLU A 217 4.12 17.91 -2.29
CA GLU A 217 4.51 17.96 -3.69
C GLU A 217 5.38 16.76 -4.08
N LYS A 218 5.32 16.36 -5.35
CA LYS A 218 6.23 15.36 -5.92
C LYS A 218 7.54 16.05 -6.34
N ILE A 219 8.64 15.74 -5.64
CA ILE A 219 9.95 16.35 -5.90
C ILE A 219 10.85 15.50 -6.80
N ALA A 220 10.61 14.18 -6.86
CA ALA A 220 11.36 13.28 -7.73
C ALA A 220 10.51 12.04 -8.08
N ASP A 221 10.82 11.42 -9.24
CA ASP A 221 10.16 10.21 -9.71
C ASP A 221 11.10 9.48 -10.67
N GLY A 222 11.52 8.26 -10.35
CA GLY A 222 12.49 7.53 -11.16
C GLY A 222 12.95 6.21 -10.54
N PRO A 223 13.88 5.50 -11.24
CA PRO A 223 14.47 4.27 -10.73
C PRO A 223 15.20 4.49 -9.40
N PRO A 224 15.23 3.48 -8.50
CA PRO A 224 15.90 3.59 -7.20
C PRO A 224 17.34 4.14 -7.27
N ALA A 225 18.15 3.65 -8.22
CA ALA A 225 19.55 4.07 -8.39
C ALA A 225 19.72 5.56 -8.76
N VAL A 226 18.69 6.20 -9.32
CA VAL A 226 18.67 7.63 -9.64
C VAL A 226 18.23 8.41 -8.41
N ILE A 227 17.17 7.99 -7.76
CA ILE A 227 16.56 8.66 -6.60
C ILE A 227 17.54 8.80 -5.43
N VAL A 228 18.35 7.77 -5.17
CA VAL A 228 19.32 7.79 -4.05
C VAL A 228 20.43 8.84 -4.23
N LYS A 229 20.67 9.30 -5.47
CA LYS A 229 21.69 10.31 -5.82
C LYS A 229 21.10 11.71 -6.05
N ASP A 230 19.78 11.84 -6.00
CA ASP A 230 19.12 13.12 -6.24
C ASP A 230 19.35 14.07 -5.05
N LYS A 231 19.98 15.22 -5.32
CA LYS A 231 20.29 16.22 -4.28
C LYS A 231 19.04 16.76 -3.59
N LYS A 232 17.92 16.94 -4.30
CA LYS A 232 16.65 17.40 -3.72
C LYS A 232 16.09 16.35 -2.74
N VAL A 233 16.21 15.07 -3.10
CA VAL A 233 15.78 13.97 -2.24
C VAL A 233 16.66 13.92 -0.99
N ILE A 234 17.98 13.95 -1.15
CA ILE A 234 18.92 13.95 -0.02
C ILE A 234 18.63 15.11 0.94
N SER A 235 18.48 16.34 0.43
CA SER A 235 18.18 17.52 1.26
C SER A 235 16.84 17.42 1.98
N SER A 236 15.83 16.82 1.35
CA SER A 236 14.50 16.65 1.97
C SER A 236 14.51 15.74 3.21
N TYR A 237 15.46 14.82 3.31
CA TYR A 237 15.61 13.89 4.44
C TYR A 237 16.60 14.38 5.52
N LEU A 238 17.68 15.09 5.11
CA LEU A 238 18.75 15.51 6.00
C LEU A 238 18.61 16.97 6.49
N GLY A 239 17.69 17.74 5.87
CA GLY A 239 17.56 19.18 6.08
C GLY A 239 18.61 19.99 5.31
N GLU A 240 18.30 21.26 5.01
CA GLU A 240 19.18 22.15 4.26
C GLU A 240 20.51 22.44 4.99
N GLU A 241 20.52 22.40 6.32
CA GLU A 241 21.73 22.66 7.15
C GLU A 241 22.82 21.60 6.94
N PHE A 242 22.49 20.36 6.63
CA PHE A 242 23.46 19.29 6.43
C PHE A 242 24.27 19.45 5.13
N LEU A 243 23.65 20.02 4.09
CA LEU A 243 24.32 20.24 2.79
C LEU A 243 25.31 21.45 2.86
N LEU A 244 25.03 22.42 3.73
CA LEU A 244 25.92 23.58 3.95
C LEU A 244 27.14 23.23 4.80
N ALA A 245 27.04 22.17 5.63
CA ALA A 245 28.16 21.71 6.49
C ALA A 245 29.11 20.73 5.78
N SER A 246 28.74 20.22 4.60
CA SER A 246 29.53 19.21 3.84
C SER A 246 30.12 19.75 2.54
N GLY A 247 30.04 21.04 2.26
CA GLY A 247 30.70 21.78 1.16
C GLY A 247 31.73 22.72 1.69
#